data_510d4de2bc1a844d77ef54fd385993ee
#
_entry.id   510d4de2bc1a844d77ef54fd385993ee
#
_cell.length_a   1.000
_cell.length_b   1.000
_cell.length_c   1.000
_cell.angle_alpha   90.00
_cell.angle_beta   90.00
_cell.angle_gamma   90.00
#
_symmetry.space_group_name_H-M   'P 1'
#
loop_
_entity.id
_entity.type
_entity.pdbx_description
1 polymer ?
#
loop_
_entity_poly.entity_id
_entity_poly.type
_entity_poly.pdbx_seq_one_letter_code
_entity_poly.pdbx_strand_id
1 'polypeptide(L)'
;MPGPRAAVVALALSLAACSSVASSGGDRGGDPVADGSTIQMTPGQAVALADASTLRYERVVNDSRCQPDVQCVWAGDAEVAFTWRSSGGGRDAFSLHTGRGDKSHQVGDRIVTLVALGRGIAPEATVRIEAGGTP
;
A
#
# COMPACT_ATOMS: atom_id res chain seq x y z
N MET A 1 -63.71 6.58 51.17
CA MET A 1 -63.72 6.93 49.75
C MET A 1 -62.33 6.79 49.24
N PRO A 2 -62.02 5.72 48.62
CA PRO A 2 -60.70 5.62 48.03
C PRO A 2 -60.65 6.35 46.69
N GLY A 3 -59.71 7.28 46.56
CA GLY A 3 -59.43 7.99 45.31
C GLY A 3 -58.66 7.09 44.31
N PRO A 4 -58.77 7.40 43.03
CA PRO A 4 -58.17 6.57 42.03
C PRO A 4 -56.67 6.78 41.95
N ARG A 5 -55.97 5.67 41.98
CA ARG A 5 -54.53 5.63 41.73
C ARG A 5 -54.26 5.80 40.25
N ALA A 6 -53.71 6.90 39.88
CA ALA A 6 -53.16 7.06 38.55
C ALA A 6 -51.82 6.31 38.46
N ALA A 7 -51.77 5.28 37.70
CA ALA A 7 -50.54 4.59 37.37
C ALA A 7 -49.86 5.34 36.23
N VAL A 8 -48.75 5.96 36.57
CA VAL A 8 -47.87 6.57 35.56
C VAL A 8 -46.98 5.45 35.01
N VAL A 9 -47.26 5.04 33.81
CA VAL A 9 -46.41 4.16 33.08
C VAL A 9 -45.34 5.03 32.43
N ALA A 10 -44.16 4.99 33.00
CA ALA A 10 -42.97 5.62 32.37
C ALA A 10 -42.49 4.74 31.25
N LEU A 11 -42.77 5.14 30.03
CA LEU A 11 -42.24 4.51 28.83
C LEU A 11 -40.82 5.02 28.62
N ALA A 12 -39.83 4.21 29.01
CA ALA A 12 -38.42 4.51 28.71
C ALA A 12 -38.16 4.18 27.24
N LEU A 13 -38.11 5.19 26.41
CA LEU A 13 -37.58 5.07 25.07
C LEU A 13 -36.06 4.99 25.16
N SER A 14 -35.52 3.79 25.02
CA SER A 14 -34.10 3.58 24.79
C SER A 14 -33.80 3.92 23.33
N LEU A 15 -33.30 5.12 23.09
CA LEU A 15 -32.68 5.45 21.82
C LEU A 15 -31.31 4.77 21.79
N ALA A 16 -31.25 3.64 21.13
CA ALA A 16 -30.00 3.07 20.71
C ALA A 16 -29.45 3.95 19.58
N ALA A 17 -28.59 4.86 19.94
CA ALA A 17 -27.80 5.61 18.96
C ALA A 17 -26.77 4.65 18.37
N CYS A 18 -27.09 4.05 17.24
CA CYS A 18 -26.09 3.45 16.38
C CYS A 18 -25.20 4.58 15.85
N SER A 19 -24.12 4.83 16.55
CA SER A 19 -23.05 5.67 16.01
C SER A 19 -22.39 4.89 14.89
N SER A 20 -22.89 5.05 13.69
CA SER A 20 -22.15 4.65 12.50
C SER A 20 -20.94 5.57 12.41
N VAL A 21 -19.81 5.10 12.89
CA VAL A 21 -18.55 5.75 12.60
C VAL A 21 -18.32 5.53 11.12
N ALA A 22 -18.72 6.48 10.31
CA ALA A 22 -18.28 6.54 8.95
C ALA A 22 -16.78 6.78 9.00
N SER A 23 -15.99 5.76 8.74
CA SER A 23 -14.60 5.93 8.42
C SER A 23 -14.55 6.83 7.19
N SER A 24 -14.28 8.09 7.39
CA SER A 24 -13.94 8.95 6.28
C SER A 24 -12.68 8.35 5.67
N GLY A 25 -12.84 7.73 4.49
CA GLY A 25 -11.76 7.14 3.74
C GLY A 25 -10.79 8.21 3.29
N GLY A 26 -9.93 8.65 4.19
CA GLY A 26 -8.60 9.03 3.78
C GLY A 26 -7.91 7.72 3.46
N ASP A 27 -7.56 7.53 2.29
CA ASP A 27 -6.49 6.87 1.61
C ASP A 27 -5.42 6.10 2.43
N ARG A 28 -5.70 5.71 3.64
CA ARG A 28 -4.74 5.26 4.63
C ARG A 28 -5.15 3.99 5.35
N GLY A 29 -5.93 3.17 4.72
CA GLY A 29 -6.48 2.12 5.48
C GLY A 29 -6.73 0.83 4.72
N GLY A 30 -5.87 0.50 3.78
CA GLY A 30 -5.77 -0.87 3.36
C GLY A 30 -5.16 -1.70 4.49
N ASP A 31 -5.58 -2.94 4.63
CA ASP A 31 -4.90 -3.88 5.51
C ASP A 31 -3.41 -3.94 5.18
N PRO A 32 -2.54 -4.17 6.17
CA PRO A 32 -1.12 -4.36 5.91
C PRO A 32 -0.89 -5.46 4.88
N VAL A 33 0.05 -5.20 3.98
CA VAL A 33 0.44 -6.18 2.96
C VAL A 33 1.13 -7.36 3.64
N ALA A 34 0.54 -8.54 3.47
CA ALA A 34 1.11 -9.76 4.02
C ALA A 34 2.38 -10.18 3.25
N ASP A 35 3.30 -10.83 3.96
CA ASP A 35 4.46 -11.42 3.31
C ASP A 35 4.05 -12.48 2.31
N GLY A 36 4.72 -12.53 1.17
CA GLY A 36 4.38 -13.40 0.05
C GLY A 36 3.35 -12.82 -0.91
N SER A 37 2.86 -11.62 -0.66
CA SER A 37 1.86 -10.96 -1.51
C SER A 37 2.50 -10.25 -2.69
N THR A 38 1.77 -10.20 -3.79
CA THR A 38 2.04 -9.36 -4.95
C THR A 38 0.97 -8.28 -5.03
N ILE A 39 1.39 -7.03 -5.07
CA ILE A 39 0.49 -5.87 -5.07
C ILE A 39 0.78 -4.95 -6.25
N GLN A 40 -0.19 -4.13 -6.59
CA GLN A 40 -0.05 -3.06 -7.57
C GLN A 40 -0.03 -1.72 -6.86
N MET A 41 0.90 -0.87 -7.25
CA MET A 41 1.07 0.47 -6.68
C MET A 41 1.11 1.51 -7.80
N THR A 42 0.47 2.63 -7.56
CA THR A 42 0.56 3.80 -8.43
C THR A 42 1.59 4.80 -7.89
N PRO A 43 2.17 5.67 -8.74
CA PRO A 43 3.10 6.69 -8.28
C PRO A 43 2.52 7.53 -7.15
N GLY A 44 3.28 7.70 -6.09
CA GLY A 44 2.86 8.43 -4.89
C GLY A 44 2.13 7.60 -3.84
N GLN A 45 1.74 6.38 -4.16
CA GLN A 45 1.06 5.50 -3.22
C GLN A 45 2.02 4.93 -2.19
N ALA A 46 1.55 4.85 -0.95
CA ALA A 46 2.23 4.17 0.15
C ALA A 46 1.36 3.05 0.71
N VAL A 47 1.99 1.95 1.10
CA VAL A 47 1.32 0.81 1.71
C VAL A 47 2.01 0.44 3.01
N ALA A 48 1.24 -0.05 3.98
CA ALA A 48 1.77 -0.62 5.20
C ALA A 48 2.17 -2.07 4.97
N LEU A 49 3.30 -2.48 5.51
CA LEU A 49 3.77 -3.87 5.51
C LEU A 49 3.41 -4.55 6.83
N ALA A 50 3.58 -5.86 6.90
CA ALA A 50 3.15 -6.65 8.05
C ALA A 50 3.86 -6.31 9.37
N ASP A 51 5.04 -5.69 9.30
CA ASP A 51 5.81 -5.21 10.46
C ASP A 51 5.52 -3.76 10.86
N ALA A 52 4.45 -3.18 10.33
CA ALA A 52 4.08 -1.76 10.49
C ALA A 52 5.07 -0.77 9.84
N SER A 53 5.99 -1.23 9.02
CA SER A 53 6.78 -0.37 8.13
C SER A 53 5.93 0.10 6.94
N THR A 54 6.40 1.11 6.24
CA THR A 54 5.69 1.70 5.09
C THR A 54 6.58 1.67 3.86
N LEU A 55 6.04 1.19 2.75
CA LEU A 55 6.68 1.24 1.44
C LEU A 55 5.94 2.26 0.57
N ARG A 56 6.68 3.16 -0.06
CA ARG A 56 6.13 4.17 -0.97
C ARG A 56 6.75 4.03 -2.35
N TYR A 57 5.91 4.01 -3.37
CA TYR A 57 6.31 4.18 -4.76
C TYR A 57 6.41 5.68 -5.05
N GLU A 58 7.63 6.20 -5.22
CA GLU A 58 7.83 7.64 -5.41
C GLU A 58 7.55 8.06 -6.85
N ARG A 59 8.29 7.52 -7.79
CA ARG A 59 8.20 7.87 -9.21
C ARG A 59 9.00 6.94 -10.10
N VAL A 60 8.75 7.01 -11.38
CA VAL A 60 9.68 6.50 -12.39
C VAL A 60 10.78 7.52 -12.57
N VAL A 61 12.02 7.12 -12.38
CA VAL A 61 13.20 7.96 -12.52
C VAL A 61 13.58 8.10 -14.00
N ASN A 62 13.58 6.98 -14.69
CA ASN A 62 13.89 6.89 -16.10
C ASN A 62 13.18 5.70 -16.72
N ASP A 63 12.76 5.84 -17.96
CA ASP A 63 12.13 4.76 -18.72
C ASP A 63 12.67 4.79 -20.15
N SER A 64 13.59 3.88 -20.43
CA SER A 64 14.18 3.68 -21.76
C SER A 64 13.70 2.39 -22.43
N ARG A 65 12.61 1.81 -21.91
CA ARG A 65 12.05 0.57 -22.50
C ARG A 65 11.61 0.81 -23.93
N CYS A 66 11.79 -0.22 -24.76
CA CYS A 66 11.31 -0.19 -26.13
C CYS A 66 9.79 0.00 -26.18
N GLN A 67 9.33 0.91 -27.03
CA GLN A 67 7.90 1.10 -27.29
C GLN A 67 7.32 -0.17 -27.94
N PRO A 68 6.05 -0.52 -27.64
CA PRO A 68 5.45 -1.76 -28.16
C PRO A 68 5.46 -1.90 -29.67
N ASP A 69 5.37 -0.81 -30.40
CA ASP A 69 5.28 -0.78 -31.87
C ASP A 69 6.61 -0.45 -32.56
N VAL A 70 7.69 -0.42 -31.80
CA VAL A 70 9.03 -0.05 -32.29
C VAL A 70 9.98 -1.21 -32.10
N GLN A 71 10.75 -1.50 -33.15
CA GLN A 71 11.82 -2.47 -33.08
C GLN A 71 13.09 -1.80 -32.56
N CYS A 72 13.53 -2.21 -31.37
CA CYS A 72 14.71 -1.68 -30.71
C CYS A 72 15.87 -2.67 -30.78
N VAL A 73 17.08 -2.14 -30.89
CA VAL A 73 18.31 -2.95 -30.83
C VAL A 73 18.58 -3.40 -29.39
N TRP A 74 18.12 -2.62 -28.41
CA TRP A 74 18.29 -2.87 -26.98
C TRP A 74 16.91 -2.95 -26.30
N ALA A 75 16.79 -3.83 -25.33
CA ALA A 75 15.53 -3.99 -24.59
C ALA A 75 15.18 -2.78 -23.74
N GLY A 76 16.18 -1.97 -23.38
CA GLY A 76 15.98 -0.83 -22.49
C GLY A 76 15.68 -1.23 -21.05
N ASP A 77 15.42 -0.23 -20.22
CA ASP A 77 15.18 -0.41 -18.81
C ASP A 77 14.30 0.72 -18.26
N ALA A 78 13.52 0.43 -17.24
CA ALA A 78 12.87 1.45 -16.43
C ALA A 78 13.37 1.37 -15.00
N GLU A 79 13.67 2.52 -14.43
CA GLU A 79 14.10 2.69 -13.05
C GLU A 79 12.97 3.31 -12.24
N VAL A 80 12.60 2.65 -11.15
CA VAL A 80 11.50 3.06 -10.27
C VAL A 80 12.04 3.34 -8.88
N ALA A 81 11.78 4.52 -8.38
CA ALA A 81 12.23 4.94 -7.05
C ALA A 81 11.19 4.61 -5.98
N PHE A 82 11.67 4.04 -4.90
CA PHE A 82 10.89 3.71 -3.71
C PHE A 82 11.52 4.32 -2.47
N THR A 83 10.70 4.53 -1.45
CA THR A 83 11.15 4.87 -0.10
C THR A 83 10.49 3.91 0.89
N TRP A 84 11.28 3.37 1.79
CA TRP A 84 10.81 2.56 2.88
C TRP A 84 11.08 3.27 4.21
N ARG A 85 10.13 3.14 5.13
CA ARG A 85 10.24 3.64 6.50
C ARG A 85 9.92 2.54 7.48
N SER A 86 10.82 2.29 8.42
CA SER A 86 10.54 1.37 9.51
C SER A 86 9.59 2.00 10.51
N SER A 87 8.90 1.17 11.29
CA SER A 87 8.07 1.63 12.40
C SER A 87 8.88 2.36 13.49
N GLY A 88 10.16 2.06 13.60
CA GLY A 88 11.08 2.71 14.53
C GLY A 88 11.72 4.00 14.02
N GLY A 89 11.38 4.47 12.83
CA GLY A 89 11.87 5.73 12.26
C GLY A 89 13.05 5.58 11.29
N GLY A 90 13.55 4.38 11.04
CA GLY A 90 14.56 4.14 10.00
C GLY A 90 13.99 4.43 8.61
N ARG A 91 14.86 4.84 7.71
CA ARG A 91 14.47 5.18 6.33
C ARG A 91 15.49 4.65 5.35
N ASP A 92 14.99 4.13 4.23
CA ASP A 92 15.81 3.66 3.12
C ASP A 92 15.17 4.12 1.80
N ALA A 93 15.97 4.73 0.93
CA ALA A 93 15.56 5.12 -0.41
C ALA A 93 16.34 4.29 -1.42
N PHE A 94 15.64 3.67 -2.36
CA PHE A 94 16.25 2.75 -3.32
C PHE A 94 15.51 2.80 -4.66
N SER A 95 16.16 2.24 -5.68
CA SER A 95 15.55 2.08 -6.99
C SER A 95 15.55 0.61 -7.39
N LEU A 96 14.49 0.21 -8.10
CA LEU A 96 14.37 -1.10 -8.73
C LEU A 96 14.22 -0.94 -10.23
N HIS A 97 14.68 -1.94 -10.96
CA HIS A 97 14.79 -1.91 -12.41
C HIS A 97 13.97 -3.02 -13.06
N THR A 98 13.43 -2.74 -14.24
CA THR A 98 12.69 -3.76 -15.01
C THR A 98 13.61 -4.66 -15.83
N GLY A 99 14.75 -4.16 -16.26
CA GLY A 99 15.67 -4.87 -17.13
C GLY A 99 17.08 -5.00 -16.56
N ARG A 100 17.82 -3.92 -16.61
CA ARG A 100 19.20 -3.85 -16.12
C ARG A 100 19.23 -3.25 -14.73
N GLY A 101 20.02 -3.81 -13.86
CA GLY A 101 20.11 -3.37 -12.47
C GLY A 101 19.29 -4.25 -11.52
N ASP A 102 19.21 -3.83 -10.30
CA ASP A 102 18.58 -4.62 -9.25
C ASP A 102 17.07 -4.64 -9.38
N LYS A 103 16.48 -5.81 -9.39
CA LYS A 103 15.03 -6.02 -9.38
C LYS A 103 14.47 -6.15 -7.98
N SER A 104 15.33 -6.37 -6.99
CA SER A 104 14.98 -6.59 -5.61
C SER A 104 15.86 -5.77 -4.68
N HIS A 105 15.30 -5.39 -3.54
CA HIS A 105 16.03 -4.68 -2.49
C HIS A 105 15.54 -5.14 -1.13
N GLN A 106 16.45 -5.32 -0.20
CA GLN A 106 16.11 -5.69 1.17
C GLN A 106 15.78 -4.44 1.99
N VAL A 107 14.63 -4.49 2.65
CA VAL A 107 14.15 -3.44 3.54
C VAL A 107 13.81 -4.06 4.90
N GLY A 108 14.63 -3.80 5.89
CA GLY A 108 14.49 -4.50 7.16
C GLY A 108 14.63 -6.01 6.98
N ASP A 109 13.63 -6.75 7.43
CA ASP A 109 13.57 -8.21 7.30
C ASP A 109 12.81 -8.69 6.06
N ARG A 110 12.57 -7.80 5.10
CA ARG A 110 11.78 -8.10 3.90
C ARG A 110 12.54 -7.81 2.62
N ILE A 111 12.11 -8.47 1.56
CA ILE A 111 12.62 -8.24 0.22
C ILE A 111 11.48 -7.67 -0.62
N VAL A 112 11.74 -6.55 -1.26
CA VAL A 112 10.84 -5.90 -2.22
C VAL A 112 11.36 -6.18 -3.62
N THR A 113 10.53 -6.76 -4.48
CA THR A 113 10.90 -7.10 -5.85
C THR A 113 9.95 -6.40 -6.83
N LEU A 114 10.51 -5.71 -7.80
CA LEU A 114 9.74 -5.17 -8.92
C LEU A 114 9.50 -6.29 -9.95
N VAL A 115 8.24 -6.70 -10.07
CA VAL A 115 7.85 -7.78 -10.98
C VAL A 115 7.54 -7.25 -12.37
N ALA A 116 6.84 -6.12 -12.44
CA ALA A 116 6.44 -5.49 -13.70
C ALA A 116 6.17 -4.01 -13.50
N LEU A 117 6.27 -3.26 -14.57
CA LEU A 117 5.90 -1.85 -14.61
C LEU A 117 5.03 -1.61 -15.84
N GLY A 118 3.86 -1.02 -15.63
CA GLY A 118 2.96 -0.59 -16.69
C GLY A 118 3.55 0.52 -17.55
N ARG A 119 2.75 1.07 -18.41
CA ARG A 119 3.11 2.18 -19.31
C ARG A 119 2.13 3.32 -19.12
N GLY A 120 2.47 4.48 -19.63
CA GLY A 120 1.63 5.67 -19.58
C GLY A 120 2.15 6.72 -18.61
N ILE A 121 1.30 7.67 -18.28
CA ILE A 121 1.66 8.85 -17.47
C ILE A 121 1.88 8.48 -15.99
N ALA A 122 1.12 7.53 -15.50
CA ALA A 122 1.21 7.05 -14.12
C ALA A 122 1.33 5.52 -14.11
N PRO A 123 2.50 4.98 -14.51
CA PRO A 123 2.65 3.55 -14.69
C PRO A 123 2.52 2.80 -13.38
N GLU A 124 1.64 1.81 -13.36
CA GLU A 124 1.42 0.95 -12.21
C GLU A 124 2.57 -0.03 -12.06
N ALA A 125 3.14 -0.10 -10.87
CA ALA A 125 4.20 -1.03 -10.52
C ALA A 125 3.60 -2.26 -9.85
N THR A 126 3.93 -3.43 -10.35
CA THR A 126 3.64 -4.71 -9.69
C THR A 126 4.83 -5.08 -8.82
N VAL A 127 4.59 -5.16 -7.53
CA VAL A 127 5.63 -5.35 -6.53
C VAL A 127 5.31 -6.59 -5.69
N ARG A 128 6.30 -7.43 -5.48
CA ARG A 128 6.21 -8.59 -4.59
C ARG A 128 6.94 -8.31 -3.30
N ILE A 129 6.28 -8.61 -2.19
CA ILE A 129 6.84 -8.46 -0.84
C ILE A 129 7.03 -9.84 -0.26
N GLU A 130 8.25 -10.17 0.12
CA GLU A 130 8.58 -11.46 0.72
C GLU A 130 9.29 -11.25 2.05
N ALA A 131 9.09 -12.18 2.97
CA ALA A 131 9.91 -12.24 4.15
C ALA A 131 11.36 -12.52 3.73
N GLY A 132 12.29 -11.71 4.23
CA GLY A 132 13.70 -11.95 4.00
C GLY A 132 14.10 -13.31 4.58
N GLY A 133 14.58 -14.20 3.73
CA GLY A 133 15.08 -15.49 4.20
C GLY A 133 16.29 -15.26 5.08
N THR A 134 16.29 -15.86 6.26
CA THR A 134 17.52 -16.06 7.01
C THR A 134 18.36 -17.08 6.25
N PRO A 135 19.61 -16.78 5.95
CA PRO A 135 20.48 -17.80 5.34
C PRO A 135 20.68 -19.00 6.25
#